data_afd96d2b45af18f2aab5a10e5f074e03
#
_entry.id   afd96d2b45af18f2aab5a10e5f074e03
#
_cell.length_a   1.000
_cell.length_b   1.000
_cell.length_c   1.000
_cell.angle_alpha   90.00
_cell.angle_beta   90.00
_cell.angle_gamma   90.00
#
_symmetry.space_group_name_H-M   'P 1'
#
loop_
_entity.id
_entity.type
_entity.pdbx_description
1 polymer ?
#
loop_
_entity_poly.entity_id
_entity_poly.type
_entity_poly.pdbx_seq_one_letter_code
_entity_poly.pdbx_strand_id
1 'polypeptide(L)'
;MRAGKQEGYAETNEWGASWTFASLPLTKDHYRMEGRTEMHNSQDLQKVLEIRDAILGGNEKRLKEQREAGKLTARERLDLLLDTGSFEEIGRFRGGDINGGRAGSAVITGFGEVFGRKVAVYAQDFSVKGGTLGVAEGRKICHLMDKALDLKVPIIALIDSGGARIQEGVAALTEYGHLFRKTCDASGFVPQLSLILGPCAGGAVYCPALTDLIIMTRENSNMFVTGPDVVKAATGEVISMDDLGGGYVHNATSGVAHYLGEDEADAIDYARTVLAYLPSNSDQQPPVYAYAATRADRDVAKRLATIVPDNDRQPYDVLDVIRCIVDYGEFVQVHELFAASAVVGFACVDGHPVGIVANQPNVNAGILDVDSSEKVARFVRLCDAFNLPVVTLVDTPGYKPGAEQEHAGIIRRGAKVIYAYANAQVPLVTIILRKAFGGAYIVMGSKAIGADMNFAWPSSQIAVLGAAGAVNIIHRKDLQKAKDNGKDVEALRAKYIADYERTTVNANLSLEMGEIDAMIDPEQTRETIIESLRLLASKKRVRRTSKHHGNQPL
;
A
#
# COMPACT_ATOMS: atom_id res chain seq x y z
N MET A 1 -12.02 13.03 -46.11
CA MET A 1 -11.19 13.82 -47.06
C MET A 1 -10.19 14.67 -46.28
N ARG A 2 -8.93 14.57 -46.67
CA ARG A 2 -7.74 15.36 -46.31
C ARG A 2 -7.10 15.13 -44.93
N ALA A 3 -5.96 14.44 -45.00
CA ALA A 3 -4.92 14.31 -44.01
C ALA A 3 -4.17 15.64 -43.79
N GLY A 4 -3.86 15.97 -42.57
CA GLY A 4 -2.92 17.02 -42.16
C GLY A 4 -1.62 16.40 -41.70
N LYS A 5 -0.52 16.83 -42.31
CA LYS A 5 0.87 16.46 -42.01
C LYS A 5 1.29 17.04 -40.63
N GLN A 6 1.91 16.23 -39.79
CA GLN A 6 2.72 16.71 -38.69
C GLN A 6 4.19 16.82 -39.14
N GLU A 7 4.72 18.02 -39.02
CA GLU A 7 6.15 18.33 -39.24
C GLU A 7 6.91 18.01 -37.94
N GLY A 8 8.01 17.24 -38.08
CA GLY A 8 8.91 16.91 -36.99
C GLY A 8 9.92 18.04 -36.74
N TYR A 9 10.17 18.36 -35.49
CA TYR A 9 11.30 19.18 -35.04
C TYR A 9 12.57 18.35 -34.95
N ALA A 10 13.65 18.84 -35.56
CA ALA A 10 14.99 18.28 -35.46
C ALA A 10 15.80 19.09 -34.43
N GLU A 11 16.28 18.45 -33.38
CA GLU A 11 17.31 18.99 -32.50
C GLU A 11 18.69 18.52 -32.98
N THR A 12 19.59 19.45 -33.20
CA THR A 12 21.00 19.19 -33.54
C THR A 12 21.86 19.38 -32.29
N ASN A 13 22.70 18.40 -31.95
CA ASN A 13 23.73 18.51 -30.94
C ASN A 13 25.12 18.71 -31.57
N GLU A 14 26.05 19.23 -30.77
CA GLU A 14 27.36 19.80 -31.17
C GLU A 14 28.37 18.89 -31.89
N TRP A 15 27.98 17.71 -32.35
CA TRP A 15 28.88 16.74 -33.00
C TRP A 15 28.53 16.41 -34.45
N GLY A 16 27.66 17.15 -35.10
CA GLY A 16 27.48 17.14 -36.55
C GLY A 16 27.07 15.82 -37.22
N ALA A 17 26.52 14.87 -36.49
CA ALA A 17 26.01 13.62 -37.06
C ALA A 17 24.47 13.59 -36.96
N SER A 18 23.79 13.72 -38.08
CA SER A 18 22.35 13.57 -38.17
C SER A 18 21.98 12.08 -38.25
N TRP A 19 21.30 11.56 -37.21
CA TRP A 19 20.64 10.26 -37.25
C TRP A 19 19.16 10.47 -37.52
N THR A 20 18.73 10.17 -38.72
CA THR A 20 17.30 10.05 -39.06
C THR A 20 16.79 8.70 -38.58
N PHE A 21 15.98 8.69 -37.52
CA PHE A 21 15.18 7.51 -37.18
C PHE A 21 14.03 7.39 -38.16
N ALA A 22 14.19 6.55 -39.17
CA ALA A 22 13.06 6.07 -39.95
C ALA A 22 12.28 5.08 -39.07
N SER A 23 11.02 5.40 -38.78
CA SER A 23 10.09 4.49 -38.14
C SER A 23 9.82 3.30 -39.07
N LEU A 24 10.51 2.20 -38.84
CA LEU A 24 10.18 0.90 -39.43
C LEU A 24 9.01 0.30 -38.63
N PRO A 25 7.93 -0.13 -39.28
CA PRO A 25 6.90 -0.89 -38.61
C PRO A 25 7.49 -2.25 -38.20
N LEU A 26 7.55 -2.51 -36.89
CA LEU A 26 7.87 -3.84 -36.35
C LEU A 26 6.70 -4.78 -36.64
N THR A 27 6.67 -5.38 -37.80
CA THR A 27 5.86 -6.54 -38.06
C THR A 27 6.55 -7.76 -37.48
N LYS A 28 5.84 -8.56 -36.68
CA LYS A 28 6.28 -9.79 -36.01
C LYS A 28 6.83 -10.90 -36.93
N ASP A 29 6.93 -10.65 -38.23
CA ASP A 29 7.30 -11.66 -39.26
C ASP A 29 8.75 -11.58 -39.72
N HIS A 30 9.60 -10.71 -39.18
CA HIS A 30 10.96 -10.53 -39.69
C HIS A 30 12.07 -11.32 -38.98
N TYR A 31 11.76 -12.27 -38.10
CA TYR A 31 12.70 -13.27 -37.63
C TYR A 31 12.48 -14.67 -38.24
N ARG A 32 12.01 -14.72 -39.50
CA ARG A 32 12.25 -15.89 -40.33
C ARG A 32 13.64 -15.72 -40.93
N MET A 33 14.65 -16.28 -40.27
CA MET A 33 15.99 -16.42 -40.83
C MET A 33 15.93 -17.31 -42.08
N GLU A 34 15.75 -16.71 -43.23
CA GLU A 34 16.16 -17.30 -44.49
C GLU A 34 17.70 -17.25 -44.53
N GLY A 35 18.32 -18.39 -44.29
CA GLY A 35 19.77 -18.55 -44.26
C GLY A 35 20.26 -19.44 -43.11
N ARG A 36 19.50 -20.46 -42.74
CA ARG A 36 20.03 -21.57 -41.91
C ARG A 36 20.96 -22.43 -42.73
N THR A 37 22.19 -21.99 -42.88
CA THR A 37 23.28 -22.87 -43.21
C THR A 37 23.45 -23.92 -42.09
N GLU A 38 23.78 -25.14 -42.47
CA GLU A 38 23.83 -26.42 -41.74
C GLU A 38 24.59 -26.50 -40.40
N MET A 39 24.82 -25.39 -39.69
CA MET A 39 25.49 -25.37 -38.37
C MET A 39 24.54 -25.62 -37.17
N HIS A 40 23.24 -25.89 -37.37
CA HIS A 40 22.28 -25.99 -36.30
C HIS A 40 21.84 -27.39 -35.90
N ASN A 41 22.52 -28.42 -36.35
CA ASN A 41 22.29 -29.80 -35.93
C ASN A 41 23.34 -30.32 -34.96
N SER A 42 23.87 -29.49 -34.04
CA SER A 42 24.66 -30.09 -32.97
C SER A 42 23.71 -30.82 -32.02
N GLN A 43 24.04 -32.06 -31.67
CA GLN A 43 23.31 -32.85 -30.66
C GLN A 43 23.13 -32.07 -29.34
N ASP A 44 24.03 -31.15 -29.04
CA ASP A 44 24.02 -30.34 -27.86
C ASP A 44 22.93 -29.24 -27.89
N LEU A 45 22.71 -28.60 -29.05
CA LEU A 45 21.59 -27.66 -29.20
C LEU A 45 20.27 -28.40 -29.08
N GLN A 46 20.12 -29.57 -29.69
CA GLN A 46 18.89 -30.35 -29.58
C GLN A 46 18.58 -30.72 -28.13
N LYS A 47 19.57 -31.16 -27.34
CA LYS A 47 19.42 -31.44 -25.91
C LYS A 47 18.98 -30.21 -25.12
N VAL A 48 19.56 -29.04 -25.38
CA VAL A 48 19.18 -27.79 -24.71
C VAL A 48 17.72 -27.43 -25.01
N LEU A 49 17.29 -27.61 -26.28
CA LEU A 49 15.91 -27.34 -26.68
C LEU A 49 14.92 -28.32 -26.00
N GLU A 50 15.26 -29.61 -25.94
CA GLU A 50 14.44 -30.61 -25.24
C GLU A 50 14.29 -30.31 -23.74
N ILE A 51 15.39 -29.92 -23.07
CA ILE A 51 15.37 -29.52 -21.67
C ILE A 51 14.52 -28.26 -21.49
N ARG A 52 14.67 -27.27 -22.37
CA ARG A 52 13.84 -26.06 -22.36
C ARG A 52 12.36 -26.39 -22.46
N ASP A 53 11.98 -27.23 -23.40
CA ASP A 53 10.60 -27.61 -23.66
C ASP A 53 10.03 -28.43 -22.49
N ALA A 54 10.85 -29.31 -21.89
CA ALA A 54 10.47 -30.02 -20.66
C ALA A 54 10.25 -29.08 -19.48
N ILE A 55 11.07 -28.02 -19.31
CA ILE A 55 10.88 -27.00 -18.27
C ILE A 55 9.59 -26.21 -18.53
N LEU A 56 9.32 -25.82 -19.78
CA LEU A 56 8.12 -25.07 -20.15
C LEU A 56 6.85 -25.89 -19.99
N GLY A 57 6.89 -27.18 -20.34
CA GLY A 57 5.77 -28.11 -20.19
C GLY A 57 5.44 -28.46 -18.72
N GLY A 58 6.44 -28.40 -17.85
CA GLY A 58 6.27 -28.72 -16.42
C GLY A 58 5.82 -30.16 -16.16
N ASN A 59 5.20 -30.39 -15.00
CA ASN A 59 4.59 -31.66 -14.65
C ASN A 59 3.08 -31.61 -14.94
N GLU A 60 2.66 -32.11 -16.10
CA GLU A 60 1.28 -32.03 -16.58
C GLU A 60 0.24 -32.54 -15.55
N LYS A 61 0.54 -33.64 -14.87
CA LYS A 61 -0.34 -34.20 -13.84
C LYS A 61 -0.51 -33.21 -12.68
N ARG A 62 0.58 -32.64 -12.16
CA ARG A 62 0.55 -31.68 -11.05
C ARG A 62 -0.11 -30.37 -11.44
N LEU A 63 0.12 -29.88 -12.64
CA LEU A 63 -0.52 -28.69 -13.18
C LEU A 63 -2.02 -28.89 -13.33
N LYS A 64 -2.46 -30.09 -13.75
CA LYS A 64 -3.88 -30.44 -13.81
C LYS A 64 -4.51 -30.49 -12.42
N GLU A 65 -3.86 -31.16 -11.46
CA GLU A 65 -4.31 -31.22 -10.04
C GLU A 65 -4.47 -29.80 -9.46
N GLN A 66 -3.55 -28.87 -9.76
CA GLN A 66 -3.59 -27.49 -9.29
C GLN A 66 -4.78 -26.72 -9.87
N ARG A 67 -5.07 -26.86 -11.17
CA ARG A 67 -6.23 -26.25 -11.82
C ARG A 67 -7.56 -26.84 -11.32
N GLU A 68 -7.61 -28.15 -11.09
CA GLU A 68 -8.79 -28.82 -10.50
C GLU A 68 -9.06 -28.35 -9.07
N ALA A 69 -8.04 -27.90 -8.34
CA ALA A 69 -8.17 -27.27 -7.03
C ALA A 69 -8.53 -25.76 -7.11
N GLY A 70 -8.88 -25.23 -8.29
CA GLY A 70 -9.28 -23.84 -8.47
C GLY A 70 -8.13 -22.84 -8.47
N LYS A 71 -6.86 -23.29 -8.60
CA LYS A 71 -5.67 -22.45 -8.56
C LYS A 71 -5.03 -22.28 -9.93
N LEU A 72 -4.55 -21.09 -10.22
CA LEU A 72 -3.74 -20.82 -11.39
C LEU A 72 -2.32 -21.41 -11.23
N THR A 73 -1.72 -21.82 -12.32
CA THR A 73 -0.30 -22.19 -12.34
C THR A 73 0.60 -20.95 -12.25
N ALA A 74 1.86 -21.14 -11.88
CA ALA A 74 2.81 -20.02 -11.78
C ALA A 74 2.95 -19.24 -13.10
N ARG A 75 2.85 -19.92 -14.26
CA ARG A 75 2.92 -19.24 -15.58
C ARG A 75 1.64 -18.49 -15.91
N GLU A 76 0.48 -19.05 -15.63
CA GLU A 76 -0.82 -18.36 -15.81
C GLU A 76 -0.91 -17.11 -14.95
N ARG A 77 -0.39 -17.14 -13.72
CA ARG A 77 -0.26 -15.95 -12.84
C ARG A 77 0.64 -14.88 -13.44
N LEU A 78 1.77 -15.29 -14.05
CA LEU A 78 2.66 -14.35 -14.75
C LEU A 78 2.00 -13.74 -15.98
N ASP A 79 1.25 -14.55 -16.75
CA ASP A 79 0.53 -14.08 -17.94
C ASP A 79 -0.60 -13.08 -17.60
N LEU A 80 -1.23 -13.21 -16.41
CA LEU A 80 -2.21 -12.22 -15.92
C LEU A 80 -1.56 -10.96 -15.38
N LEU A 81 -0.42 -11.10 -14.69
CA LEU A 81 0.27 -9.97 -14.06
C LEU A 81 0.92 -9.05 -15.09
N LEU A 82 1.56 -9.63 -16.10
CA LEU A 82 2.44 -8.90 -17.00
C LEU A 82 1.74 -8.55 -18.32
N ASP A 83 2.18 -7.50 -18.94
CA ASP A 83 1.72 -7.11 -20.27
C ASP A 83 2.07 -8.19 -21.28
N THR A 84 1.15 -8.50 -22.19
CA THR A 84 1.25 -9.63 -23.12
C THR A 84 2.56 -9.63 -23.88
N GLY A 85 3.31 -10.71 -23.76
CA GLY A 85 4.57 -10.94 -24.48
C GLY A 85 5.77 -10.17 -23.91
N SER A 86 5.65 -9.50 -22.76
CA SER A 86 6.75 -8.75 -22.14
C SER A 86 7.67 -9.62 -21.27
N PHE A 87 7.26 -10.84 -20.93
CA PHE A 87 8.01 -11.67 -19.97
C PHE A 87 9.32 -12.24 -20.53
N GLU A 88 10.42 -11.86 -19.90
CA GLU A 88 11.77 -12.37 -20.16
C GLU A 88 12.25 -13.21 -18.97
N GLU A 89 12.18 -14.54 -19.10
CA GLU A 89 12.59 -15.46 -18.02
C GLU A 89 14.11 -15.54 -17.91
N ILE A 90 14.63 -15.28 -16.71
CA ILE A 90 16.07 -15.44 -16.39
C ILE A 90 16.31 -16.65 -15.49
N GLY A 91 17.47 -17.30 -15.66
CA GLY A 91 17.85 -18.45 -14.83
C GLY A 91 16.96 -19.70 -15.03
N ARG A 92 16.31 -19.86 -16.16
CA ARG A 92 15.41 -20.98 -16.49
C ARG A 92 16.02 -22.35 -16.21
N PHE A 93 17.27 -22.54 -16.55
CA PHE A 93 17.98 -23.82 -16.37
C PHE A 93 18.58 -24.04 -14.97
N ARG A 94 18.52 -23.03 -14.09
CA ARG A 94 19.07 -23.14 -12.73
C ARG A 94 18.17 -24.04 -11.86
N GLY A 95 18.78 -24.98 -11.14
CA GLY A 95 18.08 -25.90 -10.25
C GLY A 95 17.51 -27.15 -10.94
N GLY A 96 17.59 -27.23 -12.27
CA GLY A 96 17.34 -28.46 -13.03
C GLY A 96 18.54 -29.39 -13.02
N ASP A 97 18.28 -30.68 -12.98
CA ASP A 97 19.30 -31.69 -13.24
C ASP A 97 19.37 -31.93 -14.77
N ILE A 98 20.26 -31.21 -15.42
CA ILE A 98 20.45 -31.27 -16.86
C ILE A 98 20.84 -32.69 -17.34
N ASN A 99 21.53 -33.46 -16.50
CA ASN A 99 21.96 -34.80 -16.82
C ASN A 99 20.94 -35.88 -16.41
N GLY A 100 20.10 -35.59 -15.40
CA GLY A 100 19.11 -36.53 -14.88
C GLY A 100 17.67 -36.30 -15.35
N GLY A 101 17.45 -35.41 -16.32
CA GLY A 101 16.13 -35.18 -16.93
C GLY A 101 15.10 -34.49 -16.02
N ARG A 102 15.51 -33.87 -14.92
CA ARG A 102 14.62 -33.08 -14.06
C ARG A 102 14.49 -31.66 -14.58
N ALA A 103 13.26 -31.29 -14.89
CA ALA A 103 12.98 -30.00 -15.48
C ALA A 103 12.75 -28.93 -14.38
N GLY A 104 13.61 -27.91 -14.34
CA GLY A 104 13.38 -26.64 -13.67
C GLY A 104 13.52 -26.64 -12.14
N SER A 105 13.40 -25.45 -11.58
CA SER A 105 13.33 -25.20 -10.14
C SER A 105 11.91 -24.84 -9.72
N ALA A 106 11.62 -24.92 -8.42
CA ALA A 106 10.33 -24.54 -7.83
C ALA A 106 10.07 -23.02 -7.84
N VAL A 107 10.82 -22.25 -8.64
CA VAL A 107 10.61 -20.81 -8.82
C VAL A 107 10.92 -20.38 -10.26
N ILE A 108 10.05 -19.58 -10.83
CA ILE A 108 10.23 -18.88 -12.09
C ILE A 108 10.65 -17.45 -11.77
N THR A 109 11.69 -16.93 -12.42
CA THR A 109 12.18 -15.56 -12.21
C THR A 109 12.38 -14.86 -13.54
N GLY A 110 12.08 -13.58 -13.60
CA GLY A 110 12.26 -12.82 -14.84
C GLY A 110 11.91 -11.35 -14.69
N PHE A 111 11.94 -10.66 -15.80
CA PHE A 111 11.44 -9.30 -15.95
C PHE A 111 10.27 -9.30 -16.91
N GLY A 112 9.39 -8.32 -16.72
CA GLY A 112 8.27 -8.07 -17.63
C GLY A 112 7.84 -6.63 -17.49
N GLU A 113 6.70 -6.30 -18.05
CA GLU A 113 6.12 -4.95 -17.97
C GLU A 113 4.73 -5.00 -17.36
N VAL A 114 4.39 -3.96 -16.61
CA VAL A 114 3.04 -3.66 -16.12
C VAL A 114 2.73 -2.24 -16.54
N PHE A 115 1.72 -2.06 -17.39
CA PHE A 115 1.42 -0.78 -18.02
C PHE A 115 2.64 -0.13 -18.72
N GLY A 116 3.43 -0.94 -19.44
CA GLY A 116 4.65 -0.52 -20.14
C GLY A 116 5.84 -0.19 -19.24
N ARG A 117 5.75 -0.40 -17.91
CA ARG A 117 6.84 -0.16 -16.96
C ARG A 117 7.47 -1.47 -16.52
N LYS A 118 8.81 -1.52 -16.57
CA LYS A 118 9.57 -2.73 -16.17
C LYS A 118 9.36 -3.06 -14.70
N VAL A 119 9.19 -4.37 -14.45
CA VAL A 119 9.12 -4.96 -13.14
C VAL A 119 9.95 -6.22 -13.08
N ALA A 120 10.52 -6.54 -11.93
CA ALA A 120 11.12 -7.83 -11.63
C ALA A 120 10.06 -8.71 -10.95
N VAL A 121 9.94 -9.96 -11.37
CA VAL A 121 8.94 -10.87 -10.83
C VAL A 121 9.53 -12.24 -10.56
N TYR A 122 9.14 -12.83 -9.42
CA TYR A 122 9.33 -14.25 -9.18
C TYR A 122 8.01 -14.92 -8.79
N ALA A 123 7.80 -16.12 -9.33
CA ALA A 123 6.62 -16.92 -9.06
C ALA A 123 7.04 -18.29 -8.55
N GLN A 124 6.57 -18.69 -7.38
CA GLN A 124 6.79 -20.03 -6.85
C GLN A 124 5.85 -21.00 -7.56
N ASP A 125 6.43 -22.10 -8.05
CA ASP A 125 5.72 -23.15 -8.79
C ASP A 125 5.42 -24.33 -7.85
N PHE A 126 4.19 -24.37 -7.34
CA PHE A 126 3.74 -25.43 -6.42
C PHE A 126 3.77 -26.81 -7.05
N SER A 127 3.68 -26.92 -8.39
CA SER A 127 3.78 -28.18 -9.11
C SER A 127 5.15 -28.86 -8.97
N VAL A 128 6.17 -28.06 -8.63
CA VAL A 128 7.56 -28.52 -8.44
C VAL A 128 7.89 -28.51 -6.94
N LYS A 129 7.94 -29.70 -6.33
CA LYS A 129 8.32 -29.87 -4.90
C LYS A 129 7.50 -28.99 -3.93
N GLY A 130 6.22 -28.71 -4.25
CA GLY A 130 5.35 -27.87 -3.43
C GLY A 130 5.81 -26.42 -3.29
N GLY A 131 6.47 -25.88 -4.32
CA GLY A 131 6.97 -24.50 -4.30
C GLY A 131 8.06 -24.22 -3.25
N THR A 132 8.61 -25.28 -2.59
CA THR A 132 9.53 -25.10 -1.45
C THR A 132 10.85 -24.49 -1.87
N LEU A 133 11.38 -23.60 -1.00
CA LEU A 133 12.67 -22.96 -1.20
C LEU A 133 13.82 -23.86 -0.80
N GLY A 134 14.68 -24.19 -1.75
CA GLY A 134 16.00 -24.78 -1.54
C GLY A 134 17.10 -23.79 -1.94
N VAL A 135 18.35 -24.26 -1.96
CA VAL A 135 19.52 -23.43 -2.29
C VAL A 135 19.44 -22.87 -3.72
N ALA A 136 18.98 -23.66 -4.67
CA ALA A 136 18.88 -23.22 -6.07
C ALA A 136 17.85 -22.10 -6.23
N GLU A 137 16.69 -22.26 -5.61
CA GLU A 137 15.58 -21.29 -5.62
C GLU A 137 15.99 -19.99 -4.93
N GLY A 138 16.56 -20.06 -3.72
CA GLY A 138 17.01 -18.90 -2.98
C GLY A 138 18.04 -18.06 -3.75
N ARG A 139 19.06 -18.70 -4.28
CA ARG A 139 20.07 -18.02 -5.13
C ARG A 139 19.48 -17.44 -6.41
N LYS A 140 18.46 -18.08 -6.97
CA LYS A 140 17.77 -17.60 -8.18
C LYS A 140 17.01 -16.32 -7.90
N ILE A 141 16.26 -16.29 -6.79
CA ILE A 141 15.52 -15.08 -6.36
C ILE A 141 16.50 -13.97 -5.96
N CYS A 142 17.53 -14.26 -5.17
CA CYS A 142 18.52 -13.25 -4.78
C CYS A 142 19.20 -12.61 -6.01
N HIS A 143 19.53 -13.42 -7.03
CA HIS A 143 20.09 -12.88 -8.27
C HIS A 143 19.11 -11.97 -9.02
N LEU A 144 17.83 -12.32 -9.07
CA LEU A 144 16.79 -11.43 -9.61
C LEU A 144 16.73 -10.11 -8.84
N MET A 145 16.71 -10.17 -7.49
CA MET A 145 16.63 -8.99 -6.64
C MET A 145 17.84 -8.07 -6.82
N ASP A 146 19.06 -8.62 -6.93
CA ASP A 146 20.25 -7.81 -7.22
C ASP A 146 20.08 -7.05 -8.54
N LYS A 147 19.61 -7.72 -9.57
CA LYS A 147 19.37 -7.09 -10.86
C LYS A 147 18.21 -6.07 -10.82
N ALA A 148 17.17 -6.34 -10.04
CA ALA A 148 16.07 -5.39 -9.86
C ALA A 148 16.55 -4.09 -9.18
N LEU A 149 17.44 -4.20 -8.18
CA LEU A 149 18.05 -3.05 -7.53
C LEU A 149 18.99 -2.28 -8.47
N ASP A 150 19.80 -2.99 -9.26
CA ASP A 150 20.66 -2.37 -10.27
C ASP A 150 19.85 -1.60 -11.33
N LEU A 151 18.72 -2.15 -11.75
CA LEU A 151 17.80 -1.56 -12.73
C LEU A 151 16.80 -0.57 -12.12
N LYS A 152 16.71 -0.51 -10.77
CA LYS A 152 15.78 0.33 -10.01
C LYS A 152 14.32 0.12 -10.42
N VAL A 153 13.88 -1.14 -10.44
CA VAL A 153 12.52 -1.55 -10.83
C VAL A 153 11.79 -2.25 -9.69
N PRO A 154 10.45 -2.15 -9.62
CA PRO A 154 9.65 -2.83 -8.62
C PRO A 154 9.86 -4.34 -8.62
N ILE A 155 9.69 -4.96 -7.45
CA ILE A 155 9.79 -6.40 -7.24
C ILE A 155 8.41 -6.95 -6.87
N ILE A 156 7.92 -7.94 -7.62
CA ILE A 156 6.64 -8.59 -7.37
C ILE A 156 6.87 -10.07 -7.08
N ALA A 157 6.36 -10.54 -5.96
CA ALA A 157 6.45 -11.91 -5.50
C ALA A 157 5.08 -12.60 -5.61
N LEU A 158 4.99 -13.66 -6.40
CA LEU A 158 3.83 -14.55 -6.47
C LEU A 158 4.14 -15.81 -5.65
N ILE A 159 3.57 -15.89 -4.45
CA ILE A 159 3.96 -16.85 -3.42
C ILE A 159 2.96 -17.99 -3.33
N ASP A 160 3.47 -19.22 -3.48
CA ASP A 160 2.73 -20.47 -3.34
C ASP A 160 3.72 -21.56 -2.90
N SER A 161 3.96 -21.69 -1.59
CA SER A 161 5.09 -22.46 -1.07
C SER A 161 4.85 -23.10 0.28
N GLY A 162 5.21 -24.37 0.39
CA GLY A 162 5.30 -25.06 1.67
C GLY A 162 6.45 -24.63 2.58
N GLY A 163 7.20 -23.56 2.24
CA GLY A 163 8.29 -23.03 3.07
C GLY A 163 9.68 -23.58 2.71
N ALA A 164 10.55 -23.73 3.70
CA ALA A 164 11.90 -24.23 3.50
C ALA A 164 11.91 -25.72 3.10
N ARG A 165 12.75 -26.08 2.14
CA ARG A 165 12.94 -27.48 1.71
C ARG A 165 13.66 -28.26 2.79
N ILE A 166 12.94 -29.08 3.54
CA ILE A 166 13.42 -29.80 4.73
C ILE A 166 14.61 -30.71 4.37
N GLN A 167 14.60 -31.32 3.17
CA GLN A 167 15.65 -32.22 2.68
C GLN A 167 17.02 -31.54 2.48
N GLU A 168 17.04 -30.23 2.36
CA GLU A 168 18.26 -29.43 2.24
C GLU A 168 18.73 -28.84 3.58
N GLY A 169 17.96 -29.06 4.63
CA GLY A 169 18.33 -28.71 6.01
C GLY A 169 18.67 -27.23 6.20
N VAL A 170 19.74 -26.95 6.93
CA VAL A 170 20.17 -25.58 7.26
C VAL A 170 20.53 -24.75 6.03
N ALA A 171 20.92 -25.38 4.91
CA ALA A 171 21.24 -24.66 3.69
C ALA A 171 20.01 -23.91 3.11
N ALA A 172 18.82 -24.54 3.15
CA ALA A 172 17.58 -23.87 2.77
C ALA A 172 17.24 -22.69 3.70
N LEU A 173 17.48 -22.82 5.00
CA LEU A 173 17.27 -21.71 5.96
C LEU A 173 18.25 -20.56 5.72
N THR A 174 19.49 -20.85 5.34
CA THR A 174 20.49 -19.83 5.00
C THR A 174 20.03 -18.99 3.80
N GLU A 175 19.41 -19.61 2.81
CA GLU A 175 18.87 -18.88 1.65
C GLU A 175 17.69 -17.97 2.05
N TYR A 176 16.84 -18.35 3.02
CA TYR A 176 15.85 -17.40 3.57
C TYR A 176 16.54 -16.21 4.25
N GLY A 177 17.63 -16.43 4.99
CA GLY A 177 18.43 -15.35 5.56
C GLY A 177 18.93 -14.35 4.49
N HIS A 178 19.41 -14.87 3.36
CA HIS A 178 19.81 -14.04 2.22
C HIS A 178 18.62 -13.25 1.65
N LEU A 179 17.45 -13.88 1.49
CA LEU A 179 16.24 -13.22 1.00
C LEU A 179 15.77 -12.12 1.96
N PHE A 180 15.74 -12.36 3.27
CA PHE A 180 15.39 -11.33 4.26
C PHE A 180 16.31 -10.12 4.11
N ARG A 181 17.62 -10.34 4.01
CA ARG A 181 18.59 -9.28 3.83
C ARG A 181 18.30 -8.48 2.55
N LYS A 182 18.08 -9.15 1.42
CA LYS A 182 17.78 -8.51 0.13
C LYS A 182 16.47 -7.72 0.16
N THR A 183 15.42 -8.27 0.80
CA THR A 183 14.14 -7.57 0.97
C THR A 183 14.32 -6.29 1.80
N CYS A 184 15.14 -6.35 2.86
CA CYS A 184 15.47 -5.15 3.64
C CYS A 184 16.30 -4.14 2.83
N ASP A 185 17.27 -4.60 2.02
CA ASP A 185 18.09 -3.72 1.18
C ASP A 185 17.24 -3.02 0.10
N ALA A 186 16.15 -3.65 -0.36
CA ALA A 186 15.21 -3.10 -1.34
C ALA A 186 14.17 -2.14 -0.70
N SER A 187 13.94 -2.24 0.61
CA SER A 187 12.90 -1.49 1.33
C SER A 187 13.09 0.03 1.20
N GLY A 188 12.05 0.72 0.74
CA GLY A 188 12.06 2.16 0.50
C GLY A 188 12.95 2.60 -0.67
N PHE A 189 13.52 1.65 -1.43
CA PHE A 189 14.28 1.94 -2.64
C PHE A 189 13.50 1.61 -3.91
N VAL A 190 12.90 0.41 -3.97
CA VAL A 190 11.97 0.00 -5.02
C VAL A 190 10.69 -0.56 -4.39
N PRO A 191 9.50 -0.33 -4.98
CA PRO A 191 8.26 -0.93 -4.50
C PRO A 191 8.34 -2.46 -4.48
N GLN A 192 7.88 -3.07 -3.39
CA GLN A 192 7.86 -4.52 -3.20
C GLN A 192 6.44 -5.00 -2.89
N LEU A 193 5.85 -5.81 -3.76
CA LEU A 193 4.52 -6.38 -3.59
C LEU A 193 4.60 -7.90 -3.44
N SER A 194 3.90 -8.44 -2.45
CA SER A 194 3.78 -9.89 -2.24
C SER A 194 2.33 -10.34 -2.39
N LEU A 195 2.07 -11.21 -3.35
CA LEU A 195 0.77 -11.84 -3.54
C LEU A 195 0.87 -13.27 -3.01
N ILE A 196 0.06 -13.58 -2.02
CA ILE A 196 -0.03 -14.92 -1.43
C ILE A 196 -1.15 -15.66 -2.15
N LEU A 197 -0.79 -16.61 -2.99
CA LEU A 197 -1.70 -17.32 -3.89
C LEU A 197 -1.75 -18.84 -3.58
N GLY A 198 -1.36 -19.16 -2.36
CA GLY A 198 -1.34 -20.51 -1.83
C GLY A 198 -0.81 -20.52 -0.39
N PRO A 199 -0.33 -21.67 0.12
CA PRO A 199 0.30 -21.71 1.43
C PRO A 199 1.58 -20.88 1.45
N CYS A 200 1.82 -20.21 2.59
CA CYS A 200 3.03 -19.51 2.92
C CYS A 200 3.36 -19.80 4.39
N ALA A 201 4.27 -20.75 4.65
CA ALA A 201 4.47 -21.29 5.99
C ALA A 201 5.92 -21.18 6.47
N GLY A 202 6.09 -21.08 7.79
CA GLY A 202 7.39 -21.06 8.44
C GLY A 202 8.19 -19.81 8.10
N GLY A 203 9.47 -19.97 7.77
CA GLY A 203 10.34 -18.85 7.38
C GLY A 203 9.86 -18.05 6.16
N ALA A 204 9.01 -18.65 5.33
CA ALA A 204 8.48 -17.99 4.12
C ALA A 204 7.64 -16.74 4.42
N VAL A 205 6.97 -16.67 5.58
CA VAL A 205 6.07 -15.55 5.92
C VAL A 205 6.81 -14.24 6.17
N TYR A 206 8.09 -14.30 6.52
CA TYR A 206 8.83 -13.08 6.87
C TYR A 206 9.25 -12.25 5.66
N CYS A 207 9.49 -12.89 4.49
CA CYS A 207 9.75 -12.12 3.27
C CYS A 207 8.57 -11.21 2.92
N PRO A 208 7.31 -11.70 2.79
CA PRO A 208 6.14 -10.84 2.59
C PRO A 208 5.98 -9.78 3.67
N ALA A 209 6.17 -10.15 4.95
CA ALA A 209 6.02 -9.21 6.06
C ALA A 209 7.00 -8.01 6.01
N LEU A 210 8.11 -8.15 5.29
CA LEU A 210 9.10 -7.10 5.05
C LEU A 210 8.80 -6.27 3.80
N THR A 211 7.88 -6.70 2.92
CA THR A 211 7.51 -5.95 1.71
C THR A 211 6.50 -4.83 2.00
N ASP A 212 6.28 -3.96 1.02
CA ASP A 212 5.42 -2.79 1.21
C ASP A 212 3.95 -3.16 1.32
N LEU A 213 3.46 -4.06 0.45
CA LEU A 213 2.09 -4.53 0.44
C LEU A 213 2.01 -6.04 0.31
N ILE A 214 1.09 -6.63 1.10
CA ILE A 214 0.73 -8.05 1.05
C ILE A 214 -0.72 -8.16 0.58
N ILE A 215 -0.93 -8.94 -0.45
CA ILE A 215 -2.24 -9.19 -1.06
C ILE A 215 -2.55 -10.67 -0.86
N MET A 216 -3.72 -10.98 -0.35
CA MET A 216 -4.17 -12.36 -0.13
C MET A 216 -5.50 -12.60 -0.82
N THR A 217 -5.80 -13.87 -1.11
CA THR A 217 -7.10 -14.28 -1.64
C THR A 217 -7.97 -14.90 -0.55
N ARG A 218 -9.28 -14.87 -0.75
CA ARG A 218 -10.26 -15.40 0.20
C ARG A 218 -10.13 -16.91 0.40
N GLU A 219 -9.94 -17.67 -0.67
CA GLU A 219 -10.07 -19.12 -0.62
C GLU A 219 -8.73 -19.89 -0.55
N ASN A 220 -7.67 -19.36 -1.17
CA ASN A 220 -6.46 -20.15 -1.43
C ASN A 220 -5.22 -19.70 -0.63
N SER A 221 -5.31 -18.60 0.10
CA SER A 221 -4.16 -17.98 0.76
C SER A 221 -4.10 -18.29 2.24
N ASN A 222 -2.96 -18.82 2.69
CA ASN A 222 -2.71 -19.01 4.11
C ASN A 222 -1.29 -18.55 4.47
N MET A 223 -1.17 -17.80 5.56
CA MET A 223 0.12 -17.40 6.15
C MET A 223 0.16 -17.78 7.62
N PHE A 224 1.19 -18.51 8.06
CA PHE A 224 1.40 -18.81 9.48
C PHE A 224 2.86 -19.19 9.76
N VAL A 225 3.34 -18.83 10.93
CA VAL A 225 4.71 -19.21 11.37
C VAL A 225 4.83 -20.72 11.52
N THR A 226 3.78 -21.35 12.09
CA THR A 226 3.68 -22.81 12.23
C THR A 226 2.27 -23.26 11.86
N GLY A 227 2.17 -24.32 11.07
CA GLY A 227 0.87 -24.85 10.63
C GLY A 227 0.06 -25.54 11.73
N PRO A 228 -1.22 -25.84 11.46
CA PRO A 228 -2.16 -26.42 12.45
C PRO A 228 -1.64 -27.68 13.15
N ASP A 229 -0.96 -28.58 12.44
CA ASP A 229 -0.43 -29.80 13.03
C ASP A 229 0.66 -29.53 14.09
N VAL A 230 1.50 -28.54 13.86
CA VAL A 230 2.54 -28.12 14.81
C VAL A 230 1.90 -27.41 15.99
N VAL A 231 0.91 -26.55 15.78
CA VAL A 231 0.11 -25.90 16.83
C VAL A 231 -0.51 -26.97 17.73
N LYS A 232 -1.20 -27.95 17.13
CA LYS A 232 -1.82 -29.06 17.86
C LYS A 232 -0.79 -29.85 18.68
N ALA A 233 0.36 -30.15 18.10
CA ALA A 233 1.41 -30.91 18.81
C ALA A 233 2.02 -30.12 19.97
N ALA A 234 2.16 -28.80 19.84
CA ALA A 234 2.81 -27.95 20.83
C ALA A 234 1.87 -27.46 21.94
N THR A 235 0.62 -27.14 21.61
CA THR A 235 -0.35 -26.48 22.52
C THR A 235 -1.58 -27.33 22.82
N GLY A 236 -1.85 -28.36 22.02
CA GLY A 236 -3.09 -29.14 22.05
C GLY A 236 -4.27 -28.47 21.32
N GLU A 237 -4.11 -27.27 20.82
CA GLU A 237 -5.16 -26.52 20.11
C GLU A 237 -5.43 -27.15 18.74
N VAL A 238 -6.72 -27.32 18.41
CA VAL A 238 -7.17 -27.81 17.10
C VAL A 238 -7.79 -26.63 16.35
N ILE A 239 -7.16 -26.21 15.28
CA ILE A 239 -7.58 -25.04 14.49
C ILE A 239 -7.44 -25.36 13.00
N SER A 240 -8.30 -24.80 12.15
CA SER A 240 -8.18 -24.92 10.70
C SER A 240 -7.05 -24.03 10.15
N MET A 241 -6.64 -24.26 8.90
CA MET A 241 -5.67 -23.39 8.24
C MET A 241 -6.22 -21.97 8.06
N ASP A 242 -7.51 -21.87 7.71
CA ASP A 242 -8.17 -20.59 7.45
C ASP A 242 -8.38 -19.79 8.75
N ASP A 243 -8.79 -20.44 9.83
CA ASP A 243 -8.94 -19.79 11.13
C ASP A 243 -7.61 -19.39 11.76
N LEU A 244 -6.53 -20.15 11.49
CA LEU A 244 -5.19 -19.84 11.98
C LEU A 244 -4.56 -18.66 11.25
N GLY A 245 -4.66 -18.64 9.92
CA GLY A 245 -3.95 -17.64 9.11
C GLY A 245 -4.44 -17.56 7.68
N GLY A 246 -5.74 -17.68 7.44
CA GLY A 246 -6.38 -17.48 6.15
C GLY A 246 -6.42 -16.00 5.75
N GLY A 247 -6.75 -15.76 4.48
CA GLY A 247 -6.80 -14.43 3.90
C GLY A 247 -7.67 -13.46 4.70
N TYR A 248 -8.83 -13.89 5.16
CA TYR A 248 -9.73 -13.04 5.96
C TYR A 248 -9.12 -12.68 7.34
N VAL A 249 -8.53 -13.65 8.03
CA VAL A 249 -7.90 -13.42 9.35
C VAL A 249 -6.81 -12.36 9.26
N HIS A 250 -5.96 -12.43 8.23
CA HIS A 250 -4.87 -11.48 8.06
C HIS A 250 -5.31 -10.11 7.55
N ASN A 251 -6.43 -10.03 6.86
CA ASN A 251 -7.01 -8.75 6.42
C ASN A 251 -7.90 -8.09 7.45
N ALA A 252 -8.61 -8.86 8.31
CA ALA A 252 -9.60 -8.28 9.24
C ALA A 252 -9.13 -8.21 10.69
N THR A 253 -8.24 -9.15 11.12
CA THR A 253 -7.88 -9.31 12.53
C THR A 253 -6.44 -8.91 12.80
N SER A 254 -5.48 -9.49 12.08
CA SER A 254 -4.06 -9.26 12.37
C SER A 254 -3.45 -8.06 11.65
N GLY A 255 -4.09 -7.55 10.58
CA GLY A 255 -3.58 -6.46 9.76
C GLY A 255 -2.28 -6.78 9.01
N VAL A 256 -1.93 -8.05 8.86
CA VAL A 256 -0.74 -8.47 8.11
C VAL A 256 -0.94 -8.23 6.62
N ALA A 257 -2.12 -8.53 6.10
CA ALA A 257 -2.46 -8.35 4.68
C ALA A 257 -3.23 -7.05 4.46
N HIS A 258 -3.03 -6.46 3.29
CA HIS A 258 -3.49 -5.13 2.93
C HIS A 258 -4.71 -5.13 2.00
N TYR A 259 -4.91 -6.24 1.28
CA TYR A 259 -6.05 -6.46 0.39
C TYR A 259 -6.46 -7.93 0.39
N LEU A 260 -7.77 -8.17 0.39
CA LEU A 260 -8.38 -9.50 0.29
C LEU A 260 -9.08 -9.62 -1.06
N GLY A 261 -8.40 -10.23 -2.02
CA GLY A 261 -8.99 -10.54 -3.33
C GLY A 261 -10.02 -11.66 -3.23
N GLU A 262 -11.09 -11.56 -4.00
CA GLU A 262 -12.09 -12.62 -4.09
C GLU A 262 -11.49 -13.89 -4.71
N ASP A 263 -10.60 -13.71 -5.70
CA ASP A 263 -9.82 -14.77 -6.34
C ASP A 263 -8.41 -14.31 -6.71
N GLU A 264 -7.64 -15.16 -7.40
CA GLU A 264 -6.28 -14.86 -7.82
C GLU A 264 -6.24 -13.76 -8.91
N ALA A 265 -7.25 -13.68 -9.77
CA ALA A 265 -7.31 -12.66 -10.82
C ALA A 265 -7.56 -11.26 -10.23
N ASP A 266 -8.49 -11.15 -9.30
CA ASP A 266 -8.77 -9.92 -8.56
C ASP A 266 -7.55 -9.45 -7.74
N ALA A 267 -6.88 -10.38 -7.04
CA ALA A 267 -5.65 -10.08 -6.32
C ALA A 267 -4.52 -9.55 -7.23
N ILE A 268 -4.38 -10.12 -8.42
CA ILE A 268 -3.38 -9.69 -9.42
C ILE A 268 -3.76 -8.32 -10.01
N ASP A 269 -5.04 -8.10 -10.31
CA ASP A 269 -5.53 -6.81 -10.83
C ASP A 269 -5.34 -5.68 -9.81
N TYR A 270 -5.61 -5.96 -8.53
CA TYR A 270 -5.30 -5.00 -7.45
C TYR A 270 -3.81 -4.66 -7.38
N ALA A 271 -2.91 -5.65 -7.52
CA ALA A 271 -1.47 -5.39 -7.55
C ALA A 271 -1.06 -4.52 -8.74
N ARG A 272 -1.61 -4.78 -9.93
CA ARG A 272 -1.41 -3.95 -11.12
C ARG A 272 -1.91 -2.52 -10.88
N THR A 273 -3.09 -2.38 -10.31
CA THR A 273 -3.71 -1.08 -9.99
C THR A 273 -2.85 -0.27 -9.03
N VAL A 274 -2.37 -0.87 -7.94
CA VAL A 274 -1.48 -0.19 -6.98
C VAL A 274 -0.18 0.29 -7.63
N LEU A 275 0.41 -0.53 -8.51
CA LEU A 275 1.62 -0.14 -9.25
C LEU A 275 1.39 1.10 -10.13
N ALA A 276 0.16 1.37 -10.59
CA ALA A 276 -0.13 2.58 -11.33
C ALA A 276 0.04 3.86 -10.50
N TYR A 277 -0.14 3.80 -9.18
CA TYR A 277 0.04 4.96 -8.30
C TYR A 277 1.49 5.15 -7.83
N LEU A 278 2.33 4.10 -7.87
CA LEU A 278 3.69 4.13 -7.36
C LEU A 278 4.72 4.45 -8.46
N PRO A 279 5.82 5.16 -8.16
CA PRO A 279 6.95 5.27 -9.08
C PRO A 279 7.67 3.92 -9.23
N SER A 280 8.58 3.80 -10.20
CA SER A 280 9.40 2.59 -10.31
C SER A 280 10.43 2.47 -9.18
N ASN A 281 10.84 3.57 -8.58
CA ASN A 281 11.79 3.63 -7.46
C ASN A 281 11.71 4.98 -6.74
N SER A 282 12.35 5.08 -5.58
CA SER A 282 12.34 6.29 -4.73
C SER A 282 13.05 7.52 -5.33
N ASP A 283 13.85 7.35 -6.39
CA ASP A 283 14.48 8.49 -7.09
C ASP A 283 13.52 9.18 -8.08
N GLN A 284 12.40 8.53 -8.41
CA GLN A 284 11.41 9.00 -9.37
C GLN A 284 10.17 9.57 -8.67
N GLN A 285 9.48 10.46 -9.35
CA GLN A 285 8.14 10.89 -8.95
C GLN A 285 7.09 9.87 -9.43
N PRO A 286 5.94 9.77 -8.76
CA PRO A 286 4.80 9.00 -9.25
C PRO A 286 4.41 9.44 -10.67
N PRO A 287 3.84 8.54 -11.49
CA PRO A 287 3.39 8.88 -12.84
C PRO A 287 2.25 9.91 -12.76
N VAL A 288 2.22 10.85 -13.71
CA VAL A 288 1.15 11.85 -13.80
C VAL A 288 0.23 11.47 -14.95
N TYR A 289 -1.07 11.50 -14.71
CA TYR A 289 -2.10 11.14 -15.67
C TYR A 289 -2.80 12.36 -16.24
N ALA A 290 -3.21 12.29 -17.50
CA ALA A 290 -4.02 13.34 -18.09
C ALA A 290 -5.41 13.37 -17.42
N TYR A 291 -5.76 14.50 -16.84
CA TYR A 291 -7.07 14.73 -16.26
C TYR A 291 -7.65 16.05 -16.80
N ALA A 292 -8.91 16.03 -17.16
CA ALA A 292 -9.63 17.21 -17.59
C ALA A 292 -10.91 17.35 -16.76
N ALA A 293 -10.92 18.34 -15.87
CA ALA A 293 -12.08 18.61 -15.02
C ALA A 293 -13.34 18.86 -15.87
N THR A 294 -14.39 18.14 -15.57
CA THR A 294 -15.68 18.21 -16.23
C THR A 294 -16.69 19.05 -15.45
N ARG A 295 -17.85 19.32 -16.04
CA ARG A 295 -18.96 19.92 -15.29
C ARG A 295 -19.45 18.99 -14.17
N ALA A 296 -19.42 17.68 -14.41
CA ALA A 296 -19.81 16.68 -13.41
C ALA A 296 -18.95 16.76 -12.13
N ASP A 297 -17.64 17.00 -12.27
CA ASP A 297 -16.75 17.14 -11.12
C ASP A 297 -17.12 18.33 -10.23
N ARG A 298 -17.50 19.45 -10.85
CA ARG A 298 -17.99 20.63 -10.12
C ARG A 298 -19.34 20.40 -9.43
N ASP A 299 -20.22 19.62 -10.06
CA ASP A 299 -21.51 19.27 -9.45
C ASP A 299 -21.35 18.25 -8.31
N VAL A 300 -20.35 17.37 -8.40
CA VAL A 300 -19.96 16.46 -7.32
C VAL A 300 -19.37 17.23 -6.13
N ALA A 301 -18.52 18.24 -6.37
CA ALA A 301 -17.94 19.06 -5.30
C ALA A 301 -19.01 19.77 -4.45
N LYS A 302 -20.13 20.19 -5.04
CA LYS A 302 -21.26 20.80 -4.29
C LYS A 302 -21.86 19.87 -3.23
N ARG A 303 -21.73 18.56 -3.40
CA ARG A 303 -22.21 17.59 -2.39
C ARG A 303 -21.46 17.71 -1.07
N LEU A 304 -20.20 18.19 -1.09
CA LEU A 304 -19.39 18.36 0.11
C LEU A 304 -20.07 19.27 1.14
N ALA A 305 -20.85 20.26 0.71
CA ALA A 305 -21.60 21.14 1.60
C ALA A 305 -22.67 20.41 2.44
N THR A 306 -23.07 19.20 2.06
CA THR A 306 -24.18 18.47 2.70
C THR A 306 -23.82 17.07 3.21
N ILE A 307 -22.65 16.52 2.85
CA ILE A 307 -22.23 15.17 3.24
C ILE A 307 -21.98 15.09 4.76
N VAL A 308 -21.29 16.10 5.32
CA VAL A 308 -21.01 16.16 6.75
C VAL A 308 -22.21 16.81 7.46
N PRO A 309 -22.91 16.08 8.35
CA PRO A 309 -24.08 16.61 9.03
C PRO A 309 -23.73 17.73 10.02
N ASP A 310 -24.61 18.73 10.15
CA ASP A 310 -24.51 19.78 11.16
C ASP A 310 -24.56 19.22 12.59
N ASN A 311 -25.35 18.14 12.78
CA ASN A 311 -25.37 17.44 14.06
C ASN A 311 -24.08 16.62 14.23
N ASP A 312 -23.24 17.04 15.15
CA ASP A 312 -21.93 16.43 15.40
C ASP A 312 -21.98 14.98 15.92
N ARG A 313 -23.14 14.50 16.37
CA ARG A 313 -23.38 13.11 16.79
C ARG A 313 -23.84 12.21 15.66
N GLN A 314 -24.25 12.78 14.53
CA GLN A 314 -24.68 12.00 13.39
C GLN A 314 -23.45 11.50 12.61
N PRO A 315 -23.31 10.17 12.41
CA PRO A 315 -22.22 9.62 11.61
C PRO A 315 -22.45 9.90 10.13
N TYR A 316 -21.36 9.84 9.35
CA TYR A 316 -21.36 9.86 7.89
C TYR A 316 -20.19 9.00 7.39
N ASP A 317 -20.24 8.57 6.14
CA ASP A 317 -19.17 7.82 5.50
C ASP A 317 -18.15 8.79 4.89
N VAL A 318 -16.91 8.77 5.39
CA VAL A 318 -15.84 9.62 4.84
C VAL A 318 -15.45 9.24 3.41
N LEU A 319 -15.76 8.03 2.94
CA LEU A 319 -15.56 7.63 1.55
C LEU A 319 -16.36 8.51 0.59
N ASP A 320 -17.54 9.01 0.99
CA ASP A 320 -18.32 9.94 0.17
C ASP A 320 -17.62 11.30 0.03
N VAL A 321 -16.93 11.76 1.08
CA VAL A 321 -16.07 12.97 0.98
C VAL A 321 -14.88 12.70 0.06
N ILE A 322 -14.19 11.58 0.24
CA ILE A 322 -13.04 11.19 -0.59
C ILE A 322 -13.44 11.16 -2.07
N ARG A 323 -14.55 10.49 -2.41
CA ARG A 323 -15.03 10.40 -3.80
C ARG A 323 -15.37 11.75 -4.42
N CYS A 324 -15.69 12.76 -3.63
CA CYS A 324 -15.96 14.11 -4.12
C CYS A 324 -14.69 14.92 -4.41
N ILE A 325 -13.54 14.56 -3.86
CA ILE A 325 -12.30 15.33 -4.00
C ILE A 325 -11.26 14.68 -4.92
N VAL A 326 -11.43 13.40 -5.25
CA VAL A 326 -10.51 12.66 -6.13
C VAL A 326 -11.00 12.57 -7.56
N ASP A 327 -10.10 12.28 -8.48
CA ASP A 327 -10.40 12.15 -9.90
C ASP A 327 -11.36 10.98 -10.13
N TYR A 328 -12.42 11.22 -10.90
CA TYR A 328 -13.46 10.24 -11.27
C TYR A 328 -14.14 9.55 -10.07
N GLY A 329 -13.90 10.03 -8.85
CA GLY A 329 -14.34 9.37 -7.62
C GLY A 329 -13.63 8.04 -7.32
N GLU A 330 -12.51 7.78 -7.99
CA GLU A 330 -11.75 6.55 -7.87
C GLU A 330 -10.84 6.58 -6.65
N PHE A 331 -10.99 5.59 -5.79
CA PHE A 331 -10.19 5.41 -4.58
C PHE A 331 -9.81 3.95 -4.37
N VAL A 332 -8.53 3.67 -4.32
CA VAL A 332 -7.97 2.33 -4.10
C VAL A 332 -7.64 2.17 -2.63
N GLN A 333 -8.58 1.58 -1.88
CA GLN A 333 -8.45 1.42 -0.44
C GLN A 333 -7.41 0.36 -0.08
N VAL A 334 -6.64 0.62 0.98
CA VAL A 334 -5.67 -0.29 1.58
C VAL A 334 -6.15 -0.64 2.98
N HIS A 335 -6.05 -1.91 3.40
CA HIS A 335 -6.53 -2.37 4.69
C HIS A 335 -8.03 -2.07 4.93
N GLU A 336 -8.88 -2.30 3.95
CA GLU A 336 -10.32 -2.00 4.07
C GLU A 336 -10.94 -2.65 5.30
N LEU A 337 -10.66 -3.93 5.52
CA LEU A 337 -11.23 -4.72 6.62
C LEU A 337 -10.53 -4.52 7.96
N PHE A 338 -9.30 -4.01 7.98
CA PHE A 338 -8.52 -3.80 9.21
C PHE A 338 -8.66 -2.38 9.73
N ALA A 339 -8.90 -2.24 11.04
CA ALA A 339 -8.96 -0.94 11.72
C ALA A 339 -9.84 0.09 10.97
N ALA A 340 -11.09 -0.27 10.71
CA ALA A 340 -12.00 0.48 9.84
C ALA A 340 -12.37 1.88 10.35
N SER A 341 -12.00 2.27 11.59
CA SER A 341 -12.14 3.65 12.10
C SER A 341 -11.18 4.64 11.42
N ALA A 342 -10.18 4.13 10.69
CA ALA A 342 -9.31 4.91 9.82
C ALA A 342 -9.36 4.36 8.39
N VAL A 343 -9.40 5.24 7.41
CA VAL A 343 -9.36 4.93 5.97
C VAL A 343 -8.04 5.38 5.41
N VAL A 344 -7.36 4.50 4.67
CA VAL A 344 -6.14 4.84 3.92
C VAL A 344 -6.20 4.23 2.52
N GLY A 345 -5.62 4.88 1.53
CA GLY A 345 -5.60 4.38 0.15
C GLY A 345 -5.02 5.37 -0.83
N PHE A 346 -4.96 4.95 -2.08
CA PHE A 346 -4.42 5.72 -3.19
C PHE A 346 -5.54 6.35 -4.02
N ALA A 347 -5.28 7.54 -4.53
CA ALA A 347 -6.15 8.24 -5.47
C ALA A 347 -5.33 9.15 -6.38
N CYS A 348 -5.98 9.74 -7.38
CA CYS A 348 -5.42 10.86 -8.12
C CYS A 348 -6.19 12.14 -7.82
N VAL A 349 -5.48 13.26 -7.78
CA VAL A 349 -6.05 14.61 -7.71
C VAL A 349 -5.39 15.45 -8.80
N ASP A 350 -6.16 15.91 -9.78
CA ASP A 350 -5.68 16.61 -10.98
C ASP A 350 -4.60 15.80 -11.73
N GLY A 351 -4.82 14.49 -11.86
CA GLY A 351 -3.90 13.54 -12.49
C GLY A 351 -2.68 13.14 -11.67
N HIS A 352 -2.50 13.68 -10.47
CA HIS A 352 -1.34 13.41 -9.60
C HIS A 352 -1.72 12.37 -8.54
N PRO A 353 -1.00 11.23 -8.46
CA PRO A 353 -1.18 10.26 -7.41
C PRO A 353 -0.91 10.85 -6.02
N VAL A 354 -1.80 10.54 -5.08
CA VAL A 354 -1.72 10.96 -3.68
C VAL A 354 -2.11 9.80 -2.76
N GLY A 355 -1.58 9.78 -1.56
CA GLY A 355 -2.10 8.96 -0.47
C GLY A 355 -3.17 9.74 0.29
N ILE A 356 -4.31 9.11 0.53
CA ILE A 356 -5.38 9.65 1.37
C ILE A 356 -5.34 8.95 2.72
N VAL A 357 -5.43 9.73 3.79
CA VAL A 357 -5.60 9.27 5.18
C VAL A 357 -6.82 9.97 5.77
N ALA A 358 -7.77 9.22 6.30
CA ALA A 358 -8.98 9.82 6.86
C ALA A 358 -9.45 9.08 8.12
N ASN A 359 -10.09 9.80 9.04
CA ASN A 359 -10.90 9.17 10.07
C ASN A 359 -12.26 8.77 9.48
N GLN A 360 -12.81 7.62 9.92
CA GLN A 360 -14.14 7.14 9.48
C GLN A 360 -15.18 7.33 10.59
N PRO A 361 -15.95 8.43 10.57
CA PRO A 361 -16.93 8.72 11.61
C PRO A 361 -18.05 7.68 11.72
N ASN A 362 -18.29 6.94 10.64
CA ASN A 362 -19.28 5.86 10.61
C ASN A 362 -18.84 4.62 11.42
N VAL A 363 -17.55 4.52 11.74
CA VAL A 363 -16.99 3.41 12.54
C VAL A 363 -16.36 3.99 13.80
N ASN A 364 -16.92 3.66 14.95
CA ASN A 364 -16.44 4.14 16.25
C ASN A 364 -16.20 5.67 16.30
N ALA A 365 -17.01 6.46 15.59
CA ALA A 365 -16.90 7.92 15.49
C ALA A 365 -15.54 8.44 15.00
N GLY A 366 -14.76 7.63 14.27
CA GLY A 366 -13.42 8.00 13.78
C GLY A 366 -12.33 8.04 14.86
N ILE A 367 -12.54 7.35 15.99
CA ILE A 367 -11.58 7.29 17.09
C ILE A 367 -10.30 6.55 16.67
N LEU A 368 -9.16 7.00 17.16
CA LEU A 368 -7.90 6.28 16.97
C LEU A 368 -7.70 5.25 18.08
N ASP A 369 -7.24 4.07 17.70
CA ASP A 369 -6.87 2.98 18.60
C ASP A 369 -5.49 2.40 18.21
N VAL A 370 -5.13 1.30 18.83
CA VAL A 370 -3.86 0.61 18.58
C VAL A 370 -3.71 0.24 17.10
N ASP A 371 -4.74 -0.34 16.49
CA ASP A 371 -4.68 -0.89 15.14
C ASP A 371 -4.77 0.21 14.08
N SER A 372 -5.62 1.20 14.26
CA SER A 372 -5.69 2.36 13.37
C SER A 372 -4.39 3.17 13.40
N SER A 373 -3.70 3.22 14.55
CA SER A 373 -2.37 3.85 14.64
C SER A 373 -1.32 3.12 13.81
N GLU A 374 -1.30 1.78 13.85
CA GLU A 374 -0.40 0.98 13.00
C GLU A 374 -0.70 1.17 11.51
N LYS A 375 -1.98 1.10 11.13
CA LYS A 375 -2.45 1.28 9.75
C LYS A 375 -2.02 2.63 9.19
N VAL A 376 -2.35 3.72 9.88
CA VAL A 376 -2.03 5.08 9.45
C VAL A 376 -0.51 5.29 9.36
N ALA A 377 0.24 4.92 10.39
CA ALA A 377 1.68 5.11 10.43
C ALA A 377 2.39 4.38 9.29
N ARG A 378 2.00 3.12 9.02
CA ARG A 378 2.57 2.32 7.93
C ARG A 378 2.26 2.93 6.57
N PHE A 379 1.03 3.38 6.34
CA PHE A 379 0.62 3.96 5.07
C PHE A 379 1.30 5.30 4.78
N VAL A 380 1.39 6.21 5.76
CA VAL A 380 2.12 7.48 5.62
C VAL A 380 3.60 7.23 5.27
N ARG A 381 4.23 6.23 5.89
CA ARG A 381 5.61 5.87 5.57
C ARG A 381 5.77 5.28 4.18
N LEU A 382 4.81 4.51 3.71
CA LEU A 382 4.78 4.00 2.33
C LEU A 382 4.70 5.16 1.33
N CYS A 383 3.81 6.11 1.56
CA CYS A 383 3.70 7.31 0.73
C CYS A 383 5.00 8.12 0.71
N ASP A 384 5.63 8.33 1.88
CA ASP A 384 6.88 9.06 1.99
C ASP A 384 8.05 8.34 1.28
N ALA A 385 8.10 7.00 1.37
CA ALA A 385 9.13 6.20 0.71
C ALA A 385 9.10 6.33 -0.82
N PHE A 386 7.91 6.52 -1.39
CA PHE A 386 7.70 6.54 -2.84
C PHE A 386 7.17 7.87 -3.37
N ASN A 387 7.49 8.97 -2.69
CA ASN A 387 7.23 10.35 -3.14
C ASN A 387 5.75 10.68 -3.40
N LEU A 388 4.80 9.99 -2.75
CA LEU A 388 3.39 10.34 -2.83
C LEU A 388 3.03 11.41 -1.80
N PRO A 389 2.49 12.57 -2.21
CA PRO A 389 1.88 13.53 -1.30
C PRO A 389 0.80 12.88 -0.45
N VAL A 390 0.63 13.32 0.80
CA VAL A 390 -0.43 12.80 1.69
C VAL A 390 -1.46 13.88 1.94
N VAL A 391 -2.73 13.56 1.66
CA VAL A 391 -3.89 14.35 2.01
C VAL A 391 -4.58 13.70 3.20
N THR A 392 -4.70 14.43 4.30
CA THR A 392 -5.32 13.94 5.54
C THR A 392 -6.66 14.62 5.79
N LEU A 393 -7.72 13.84 5.98
CA LEU A 393 -9.06 14.30 6.31
C LEU A 393 -9.36 13.96 7.78
N VAL A 394 -9.56 14.98 8.61
CA VAL A 394 -9.67 14.82 10.06
C VAL A 394 -11.10 14.96 10.54
N ASP A 395 -11.64 13.93 11.17
CA ASP A 395 -12.83 13.97 12.01
C ASP A 395 -12.70 12.92 13.13
N THR A 396 -12.07 13.31 14.23
CA THR A 396 -11.79 12.38 15.34
C THR A 396 -12.09 13.00 16.71
N PRO A 397 -12.78 12.28 17.60
CA PRO A 397 -13.02 12.72 18.97
C PRO A 397 -11.83 12.46 19.91
N GLY A 398 -10.79 11.72 19.45
CA GLY A 398 -9.64 11.38 20.30
C GLY A 398 -9.11 9.98 20.10
N TYR A 399 -8.23 9.57 21.01
CA TYR A 399 -7.81 8.18 21.17
C TYR A 399 -8.80 7.37 22.00
N LYS A 400 -8.95 6.07 21.68
CA LYS A 400 -9.81 5.14 22.42
C LYS A 400 -9.30 4.98 23.86
N PRO A 401 -10.08 5.38 24.89
CA PRO A 401 -9.67 5.20 26.27
C PRO A 401 -9.90 3.76 26.74
N GLY A 402 -9.19 3.34 27.79
CA GLY A 402 -9.46 2.09 28.48
C GLY A 402 -8.22 1.23 28.69
N ALA A 403 -8.29 0.36 29.70
CA ALA A 403 -7.17 -0.50 30.11
C ALA A 403 -6.73 -1.44 28.98
N GLU A 404 -7.64 -1.93 28.16
CA GLU A 404 -7.34 -2.75 26.98
C GLU A 404 -6.35 -2.05 26.05
N GLN A 405 -6.61 -0.79 25.71
CA GLN A 405 -5.75 0.00 24.81
C GLN A 405 -4.42 0.36 25.47
N GLU A 406 -4.42 0.72 26.74
CA GLU A 406 -3.19 1.01 27.50
C GLU A 406 -2.30 -0.23 27.57
N HIS A 407 -2.88 -1.39 27.92
CA HIS A 407 -2.15 -2.66 28.00
C HIS A 407 -1.68 -3.16 26.63
N ALA A 408 -2.43 -2.89 25.56
CA ALA A 408 -2.01 -3.16 24.19
C ALA A 408 -0.94 -2.16 23.68
N GLY A 409 -0.58 -1.15 24.47
CA GLY A 409 0.51 -0.21 24.19
C GLY A 409 0.11 0.93 23.26
N ILE A 410 -1.08 1.53 23.44
CA ILE A 410 -1.56 2.66 22.64
C ILE A 410 -0.56 3.82 22.59
N ILE A 411 0.16 4.09 23.69
CA ILE A 411 1.19 5.15 23.75
C ILE A 411 2.30 4.87 22.73
N ARG A 412 2.84 3.66 22.72
CA ARG A 412 3.92 3.26 21.83
C ARG A 412 3.45 3.24 20.36
N ARG A 413 2.25 2.72 20.11
CA ARG A 413 1.70 2.60 18.77
C ARG A 413 1.21 3.93 18.23
N GLY A 414 0.56 4.76 19.05
CA GLY A 414 0.21 6.14 18.69
C GLY A 414 1.42 7.02 18.37
N ALA A 415 2.55 6.80 19.08
CA ALA A 415 3.80 7.49 18.79
C ALA A 415 4.35 7.18 17.38
N LYS A 416 4.01 6.05 16.76
CA LYS A 416 4.38 5.74 15.37
C LYS A 416 3.74 6.71 14.38
N VAL A 417 2.49 7.12 14.63
CA VAL A 417 1.79 8.09 13.76
C VAL A 417 2.50 9.44 13.82
N ILE A 418 2.83 9.92 15.02
CA ILE A 418 3.62 11.15 15.21
C ILE A 418 4.94 11.06 14.43
N TYR A 419 5.64 9.95 14.61
CA TYR A 419 6.94 9.75 13.94
C TYR A 419 6.79 9.73 12.41
N ALA A 420 5.78 9.06 11.88
CA ALA A 420 5.54 8.97 10.44
C ALA A 420 5.33 10.35 9.82
N TYR A 421 4.41 11.15 10.34
CA TYR A 421 4.16 12.51 9.84
C TYR A 421 5.33 13.46 10.07
N ALA A 422 5.92 13.47 11.26
CA ALA A 422 7.05 14.36 11.58
C ALA A 422 8.30 14.07 10.74
N ASN A 423 8.48 12.83 10.29
CA ASN A 423 9.63 12.41 9.48
C ASN A 423 9.36 12.49 7.97
N ALA A 424 8.11 12.58 7.54
CA ALA A 424 7.73 12.61 6.13
C ALA A 424 8.32 13.82 5.39
N GLN A 425 8.81 13.57 4.19
CA GLN A 425 9.45 14.57 3.32
C GLN A 425 8.54 15.02 2.17
N VAL A 426 7.52 14.21 1.87
CA VAL A 426 6.51 14.52 0.86
C VAL A 426 5.60 15.68 1.28
N PRO A 427 4.90 16.35 0.35
CA PRO A 427 3.86 17.31 0.67
C PRO A 427 2.79 16.70 1.58
N LEU A 428 2.44 17.42 2.65
CA LEU A 428 1.43 17.04 3.63
C LEU A 428 0.35 18.12 3.68
N VAL A 429 -0.86 17.78 3.26
CA VAL A 429 -2.04 18.68 3.26
C VAL A 429 -3.10 18.09 4.18
N THR A 430 -3.57 18.87 5.14
CA THR A 430 -4.58 18.41 6.11
C THR A 430 -5.83 19.27 6.03
N ILE A 431 -6.99 18.63 5.97
CA ILE A 431 -8.31 19.26 5.99
C ILE A 431 -9.07 18.75 7.22
N ILE A 432 -9.45 19.66 8.11
CA ILE A 432 -10.29 19.35 9.26
C ILE A 432 -11.75 19.49 8.84
N LEU A 433 -12.47 18.35 8.81
CA LEU A 433 -13.85 18.30 8.35
C LEU A 433 -14.84 18.68 9.46
N ARG A 434 -14.61 18.16 10.68
CA ARG A 434 -15.50 18.39 11.82
C ARG A 434 -14.74 18.34 13.14
N LYS A 435 -14.61 17.19 13.81
CA LYS A 435 -13.96 17.07 15.13
C LYS A 435 -12.44 16.90 15.01
N ALA A 436 -11.73 17.62 15.84
CA ALA A 436 -10.28 17.52 15.95
C ALA A 436 -9.88 17.71 17.43
N PHE A 437 -9.99 16.62 18.24
CA PHE A 437 -9.81 16.70 19.67
C PHE A 437 -8.55 16.04 20.19
N GLY A 438 -7.88 16.72 21.11
CA GLY A 438 -6.78 16.21 21.91
C GLY A 438 -5.57 15.76 21.11
N GLY A 439 -4.89 14.73 21.61
CA GLY A 439 -3.71 14.17 20.95
C GLY A 439 -3.99 13.59 19.57
N ALA A 440 -5.20 13.09 19.31
CA ALA A 440 -5.56 12.53 18.01
C ALA A 440 -5.55 13.60 16.90
N TYR A 441 -6.02 14.82 17.18
CA TYR A 441 -5.88 15.95 16.27
C TYR A 441 -4.40 16.20 15.91
N ILE A 442 -3.55 16.27 16.94
CA ILE A 442 -2.13 16.56 16.72
C ILE A 442 -1.48 15.49 15.82
N VAL A 443 -1.73 14.20 16.07
CA VAL A 443 -1.05 13.12 15.35
C VAL A 443 -1.57 12.93 13.93
N MET A 444 -2.78 13.38 13.61
CA MET A 444 -3.39 13.29 12.28
C MET A 444 -2.91 14.42 11.34
N GLY A 445 -1.61 14.64 11.28
CA GLY A 445 -1.01 15.60 10.35
C GLY A 445 -1.31 17.05 10.69
N SER A 446 -1.22 17.45 11.97
CA SER A 446 -1.33 18.86 12.34
C SER A 446 -0.09 19.64 11.89
N LYS A 447 -0.24 20.96 11.76
CA LYS A 447 0.85 21.88 11.46
C LYS A 447 1.98 21.79 12.48
N ALA A 448 1.63 21.59 13.75
CA ALA A 448 2.58 21.48 14.85
C ALA A 448 3.57 20.29 14.71
N ILE A 449 3.18 19.19 14.05
CA ILE A 449 4.08 18.05 13.78
C ILE A 449 4.69 18.08 12.37
N GLY A 450 4.44 19.13 11.61
CA GLY A 450 5.15 19.39 10.36
C GLY A 450 4.34 19.22 9.08
N ALA A 451 3.02 19.16 9.14
CA ALA A 451 2.21 19.31 7.93
C ALA A 451 2.45 20.69 7.28
N ASP A 452 2.42 20.73 5.97
CA ASP A 452 2.79 21.95 5.21
C ASP A 452 1.63 22.93 5.12
N MET A 453 0.42 22.42 4.83
CA MET A 453 -0.80 23.21 4.69
C MET A 453 -1.91 22.57 5.51
N ASN A 454 -2.59 23.39 6.32
CA ASN A 454 -3.69 22.95 7.18
C ASN A 454 -4.92 23.83 6.97
N PHE A 455 -6.04 23.23 6.64
CA PHE A 455 -7.30 23.93 6.42
C PHE A 455 -8.40 23.36 7.31
N ALA A 456 -9.43 24.13 7.54
CA ALA A 456 -10.60 23.69 8.29
C ALA A 456 -11.89 24.11 7.59
N TRP A 457 -12.93 23.29 7.68
CA TRP A 457 -14.26 23.69 7.31
C TRP A 457 -14.85 24.60 8.41
N PRO A 458 -15.80 25.49 8.11
CA PRO A 458 -16.38 26.42 9.09
C PRO A 458 -17.05 25.74 10.28
N SER A 459 -17.54 24.50 10.10
CA SER A 459 -18.15 23.66 11.14
C SER A 459 -17.14 22.96 12.05
N SER A 460 -15.83 23.14 11.83
CA SER A 460 -14.79 22.40 12.55
C SER A 460 -14.71 22.78 14.03
N GLN A 461 -14.58 21.76 14.85
CA GLN A 461 -14.44 21.82 16.30
C GLN A 461 -13.03 21.39 16.67
N ILE A 462 -12.19 22.36 17.09
CA ILE A 462 -10.79 22.09 17.46
C ILE A 462 -10.62 22.41 18.93
N ALA A 463 -10.24 21.43 19.76
CA ALA A 463 -10.07 21.61 21.20
C ALA A 463 -9.22 20.50 21.83
N VAL A 464 -8.77 20.73 23.08
CA VAL A 464 -8.09 19.71 23.88
C VAL A 464 -9.04 18.54 24.22
N LEU A 465 -10.31 18.84 24.49
CA LEU A 465 -11.36 17.87 24.79
C LEU A 465 -12.70 18.37 24.26
N GLY A 466 -13.60 17.47 23.90
CA GLY A 466 -14.99 17.83 23.64
C GLY A 466 -15.64 18.50 24.86
N ALA A 467 -16.57 19.41 24.62
CA ALA A 467 -17.13 20.30 25.64
C ALA A 467 -17.66 19.58 26.88
N ALA A 468 -18.36 18.46 26.72
CA ALA A 468 -18.88 17.69 27.86
C ALA A 468 -17.77 17.16 28.79
N GLY A 469 -16.66 16.68 28.21
CA GLY A 469 -15.49 16.22 28.95
C GLY A 469 -14.77 17.36 29.66
N ALA A 470 -14.54 18.46 28.95
CA ALA A 470 -13.88 19.65 29.48
C ALA A 470 -14.64 20.26 30.66
N VAL A 471 -15.94 20.42 30.52
CA VAL A 471 -16.83 20.97 31.58
C VAL A 471 -16.80 20.13 32.86
N ASN A 472 -16.82 18.81 32.76
CA ASN A 472 -16.71 17.92 33.91
C ASN A 472 -15.39 18.07 34.69
N ILE A 473 -14.33 18.49 34.02
CA ILE A 473 -13.01 18.73 34.64
C ILE A 473 -12.95 20.16 35.21
N ILE A 474 -13.20 21.14 34.35
CA ILE A 474 -13.02 22.58 34.68
C ILE A 474 -14.02 23.02 35.75
N HIS A 475 -15.29 22.64 35.62
CA HIS A 475 -16.38 23.05 36.48
C HIS A 475 -16.78 22.00 37.54
N ARG A 476 -15.92 20.99 37.77
CA ARG A 476 -16.19 19.90 38.74
C ARG A 476 -16.66 20.41 40.11
N LYS A 477 -16.00 21.44 40.64
CA LYS A 477 -16.32 22.01 41.96
C LYS A 477 -17.67 22.74 41.95
N ASP A 478 -17.99 23.45 40.88
CA ASP A 478 -19.24 24.20 40.78
C ASP A 478 -20.44 23.28 40.58
N LEU A 479 -20.28 22.23 39.77
CA LEU A 479 -21.29 21.17 39.61
C LEU A 479 -21.54 20.43 40.91
N GLN A 480 -20.49 20.14 41.69
CA GLN A 480 -20.63 19.50 43.00
C GLN A 480 -21.38 20.44 44.00
N LYS A 481 -20.99 21.72 44.08
CA LYS A 481 -21.70 22.70 44.91
C LYS A 481 -23.17 22.86 44.51
N ALA A 482 -23.48 22.82 43.21
CA ALA A 482 -24.85 22.87 42.73
C ALA A 482 -25.65 21.66 43.21
N LYS A 483 -25.05 20.48 43.16
CA LYS A 483 -25.64 19.23 43.68
C LYS A 483 -25.91 19.31 45.17
N ASP A 484 -24.92 19.78 45.96
CA ASP A 484 -25.02 19.88 47.41
C ASP A 484 -26.10 20.91 47.85
N ASN A 485 -26.34 21.93 47.02
CA ASN A 485 -27.36 22.96 47.22
C ASN A 485 -28.72 22.64 46.59
N GLY A 486 -28.97 21.43 46.10
CA GLY A 486 -30.23 21.00 45.49
C GLY A 486 -30.60 21.74 44.19
N LYS A 487 -29.63 22.35 43.49
CA LYS A 487 -29.85 23.01 42.20
C LYS A 487 -29.85 21.99 41.05
N ASP A 488 -30.48 22.38 39.96
CA ASP A 488 -30.46 21.58 38.72
C ASP A 488 -29.03 21.55 38.12
N VAL A 489 -28.35 20.44 38.36
CA VAL A 489 -26.98 20.21 37.91
C VAL A 489 -26.92 20.04 36.40
N GLU A 490 -27.94 19.43 35.79
CA GLU A 490 -27.95 19.18 34.34
C GLU A 490 -28.18 20.49 33.57
N ALA A 491 -29.06 21.36 34.02
CA ALA A 491 -29.24 22.69 33.42
C ALA A 491 -27.95 23.53 33.53
N LEU A 492 -27.26 23.48 34.68
CA LEU A 492 -25.99 24.17 34.87
C LEU A 492 -24.89 23.61 34.00
N ARG A 493 -24.81 22.29 33.89
CA ARG A 493 -23.87 21.59 33.00
C ARG A 493 -24.11 21.97 31.54
N ALA A 494 -25.35 21.93 31.07
CA ALA A 494 -25.70 22.30 29.71
C ALA A 494 -25.31 23.75 29.39
N LYS A 495 -25.50 24.69 30.37
CA LYS A 495 -25.04 26.07 30.22
C LYS A 495 -23.52 26.16 30.03
N TYR A 496 -22.73 25.47 30.87
CA TYR A 496 -21.28 25.48 30.76
C TYR A 496 -20.78 24.81 29.45
N ILE A 497 -21.48 23.77 28.99
CA ILE A 497 -21.18 23.14 27.69
C ILE A 497 -21.37 24.14 26.57
N ALA A 498 -22.53 24.80 26.50
CA ALA A 498 -22.82 25.78 25.45
C ALA A 498 -21.84 26.98 25.47
N ASP A 499 -21.46 27.44 26.67
CA ASP A 499 -20.47 28.51 26.81
C ASP A 499 -19.08 28.06 26.34
N TYR A 500 -18.65 26.84 26.66
CA TYR A 500 -17.37 26.29 26.25
C TYR A 500 -17.32 26.02 24.73
N GLU A 501 -18.40 25.50 24.14
CA GLU A 501 -18.52 25.31 22.69
C GLU A 501 -18.37 26.64 21.97
N ARG A 502 -19.08 27.68 22.42
CA ARG A 502 -19.03 29.00 21.80
C ARG A 502 -17.67 29.68 21.91
N THR A 503 -16.93 29.50 23.00
CA THR A 503 -15.69 30.24 23.28
C THR A 503 -14.41 29.48 22.95
N THR A 504 -14.45 28.16 22.97
CA THR A 504 -13.22 27.33 22.93
C THR A 504 -13.25 26.25 21.86
N VAL A 505 -14.41 25.66 21.58
CA VAL A 505 -14.52 24.53 20.62
C VAL A 505 -14.90 25.08 19.25
N ASN A 506 -13.95 25.79 18.61
CA ASN A 506 -14.14 26.33 17.26
C ASN A 506 -12.79 26.52 16.56
N ALA A 507 -12.82 26.65 15.25
CA ALA A 507 -11.61 26.81 14.44
C ALA A 507 -10.98 28.23 14.53
N ASN A 508 -11.70 29.24 15.03
CA ASN A 508 -11.24 30.63 15.01
C ASN A 508 -9.97 30.82 15.84
N LEU A 509 -9.91 30.23 17.04
CA LEU A 509 -8.72 30.30 17.87
C LEU A 509 -7.50 29.68 17.18
N SER A 510 -7.67 28.53 16.55
CA SER A 510 -6.59 27.86 15.80
C SER A 510 -6.15 28.68 14.59
N LEU A 511 -7.07 29.40 13.94
CA LEU A 511 -6.76 30.31 12.84
C LEU A 511 -5.96 31.53 13.36
N GLU A 512 -6.40 32.15 14.46
CA GLU A 512 -5.71 33.28 15.09
C GLU A 512 -4.29 32.91 15.57
N MET A 513 -4.11 31.69 16.06
CA MET A 513 -2.80 31.17 16.48
C MET A 513 -1.91 30.72 15.31
N GLY A 514 -2.45 30.66 14.09
CA GLY A 514 -1.73 30.20 12.91
C GLY A 514 -1.54 28.69 12.82
N GLU A 515 -2.31 27.91 13.59
CA GLU A 515 -2.29 26.43 13.54
C GLU A 515 -3.04 25.87 12.31
N ILE A 516 -3.97 26.65 11.76
CA ILE A 516 -4.57 26.44 10.44
C ILE A 516 -4.30 27.63 9.54
N ASP A 517 -4.11 27.38 8.25
CA ASP A 517 -3.75 28.42 7.27
C ASP A 517 -5.00 29.19 6.79
N ALA A 518 -6.13 28.50 6.65
CA ALA A 518 -7.42 29.13 6.30
C ALA A 518 -8.61 28.24 6.67
N MET A 519 -9.76 28.89 6.85
CA MET A 519 -11.07 28.24 6.75
C MET A 519 -11.50 28.28 5.29
N ILE A 520 -11.97 27.14 4.78
CA ILE A 520 -12.36 26.97 3.37
C ILE A 520 -13.81 26.51 3.28
N ASP A 521 -14.49 26.95 2.22
CA ASP A 521 -15.78 26.39 1.86
C ASP A 521 -15.61 24.89 1.53
N PRO A 522 -16.46 23.99 2.07
CA PRO A 522 -16.42 22.58 1.71
C PRO A 522 -16.36 22.31 0.19
N GLU A 523 -17.10 23.07 -0.61
CA GLU A 523 -17.10 22.94 -2.09
C GLU A 523 -15.74 23.25 -2.71
N GLN A 524 -14.88 24.03 -2.06
CA GLN A 524 -13.54 24.42 -2.54
C GLN A 524 -12.46 23.44 -2.12
N THR A 525 -12.78 22.39 -1.36
CA THR A 525 -11.79 21.46 -0.80
C THR A 525 -10.87 20.86 -1.86
N ARG A 526 -11.43 20.37 -2.96
CA ARG A 526 -10.65 19.80 -4.06
C ARG A 526 -9.68 20.82 -4.65
N GLU A 527 -10.15 22.03 -4.98
CA GLU A 527 -9.32 23.08 -5.56
C GLU A 527 -8.21 23.52 -4.61
N THR A 528 -8.51 23.64 -3.32
CA THR A 528 -7.52 23.95 -2.28
C THR A 528 -6.43 22.88 -2.21
N ILE A 529 -6.77 21.59 -2.34
CA ILE A 529 -5.79 20.50 -2.40
C ILE A 529 -4.91 20.65 -3.64
N ILE A 530 -5.50 20.89 -4.82
CA ILE A 530 -4.77 21.06 -6.09
C ILE A 530 -3.76 22.22 -5.98
N GLU A 531 -4.21 23.38 -5.51
CA GLU A 531 -3.35 24.56 -5.34
C GLU A 531 -2.22 24.29 -4.33
N SER A 532 -2.52 23.61 -3.22
CA SER A 532 -1.53 23.23 -2.22
C SER A 532 -0.48 22.30 -2.80
N LEU A 533 -0.89 21.27 -3.55
CA LEU A 533 0.04 20.33 -4.18
C LEU A 533 0.93 21.02 -5.23
N ARG A 534 0.38 21.94 -6.02
CA ARG A 534 1.16 22.76 -6.98
C ARG A 534 2.18 23.64 -6.26
N LEU A 535 1.78 24.30 -5.18
CA LEU A 535 2.68 25.13 -4.37
C LEU A 535 3.83 24.31 -3.77
N LEU A 536 3.52 23.10 -3.30
CA LEU A 536 4.47 22.22 -2.61
C LEU A 536 5.26 21.30 -3.56
N ALA A 537 5.04 21.36 -4.87
CA ALA A 537 5.70 20.48 -5.84
C ALA A 537 7.24 20.50 -5.78
N SER A 538 7.83 21.63 -5.35
CA SER A 538 9.29 21.79 -5.19
C SER A 538 9.79 21.57 -3.76
N LYS A 539 8.92 21.11 -2.85
CA LYS A 539 9.29 20.90 -1.43
C LYS A 539 10.46 19.94 -1.31
N LYS A 540 11.49 20.38 -0.59
CA LYS A 540 12.64 19.55 -0.19
C LYS A 540 12.87 19.71 1.31
N ARG A 541 12.71 18.62 2.07
CA ARG A 541 13.15 18.58 3.48
C ARG A 541 14.59 18.10 3.57
N VAL A 542 15.41 18.81 4.33
CA VAL A 542 16.79 18.42 4.59
C VAL A 542 16.81 17.46 5.78
N ARG A 543 17.28 16.24 5.56
CA ARG A 543 17.56 15.31 6.67
C ARG A 543 18.66 15.87 7.56
N ARG A 544 18.42 15.88 8.89
CA ARG A 544 19.41 16.31 9.89
C ARG A 544 20.41 15.22 10.28
N THR A 545 20.21 13.99 9.79
CA THR A 545 21.07 12.84 10.07
C THR A 545 21.58 12.22 8.78
N SER A 546 22.82 11.75 8.79
CA SER A 546 23.43 10.98 7.70
C SER A 546 23.04 9.49 7.74
N LYS A 547 22.33 9.03 8.77
CA LYS A 547 21.85 7.64 8.86
C LYS A 547 20.64 7.43 7.96
N HIS A 548 20.51 6.21 7.41
CA HIS A 548 19.39 5.86 6.55
C HIS A 548 18.04 5.80 7.30
N HIS A 549 18.08 5.63 8.63
CA HIS A 549 16.89 5.56 9.47
C HIS A 549 17.09 6.28 10.80
N GLY A 550 15.99 6.74 11.41
CA GLY A 550 15.92 7.11 12.81
C GLY A 550 15.58 5.91 13.71
N ASN A 551 15.49 6.15 15.02
CA ASN A 551 14.97 5.16 15.98
C ASN A 551 13.46 5.31 16.09
N GLN A 552 12.74 4.62 15.20
CA GLN A 552 11.28 4.62 15.19
C GLN A 552 10.74 3.82 16.39
N PRO A 553 9.66 4.28 17.05
CA PRO A 553 8.94 3.48 18.04
C PRO A 553 8.37 2.21 17.39
N LEU A 554 8.85 1.02 17.76
CA LEU A 554 8.41 -0.27 17.21
C LEU A 554 7.41 -0.97 18.13
#